data_a908649944367833d0e91a6bdbeb989c
#
_entry.id   a908649944367833d0e91a6bdbeb989c
#
_cell.length_a   1.000
_cell.length_b   1.000
_cell.length_c   1.000
_cell.angle_alpha   90.00
_cell.angle_beta   90.00
_cell.angle_gamma   90.00
#
_symmetry.space_group_name_H-M   'P 1'
#
loop_
_entity.id
_entity.type
_entity.pdbx_description
1 polymer ?
#
loop_
_entity_poly.entity_id
_entity_poly.type
_entity_poly.pdbx_seq_one_letter_code
_entity_poly.pdbx_strand_id
1 'polypeptide(L)'
;MAEKVIMLGNEAIARGAYEAGVKVSSAYPGTPSTEISEYLVQYKDDVYEEWAPNEKVATEVAVGASLAGVRSMACMKHVGLNVAADPLYSVSYMGVNGGL
;
A
#
# COMPACT_ATOMS: atom_id res chain seq x y z
N MET A 1 22.99 -13.06 -9.17
CA MET A 1 22.29 -13.94 -10.12
C MET A 1 20.80 -13.90 -9.81
N ALA A 2 19.99 -13.75 -10.83
CA ALA A 2 18.54 -13.71 -10.64
C ALA A 2 18.00 -15.10 -10.30
N GLU A 3 17.17 -15.18 -9.28
CA GLU A 3 16.46 -16.38 -8.89
C GLU A 3 15.07 -16.38 -9.53
N LYS A 4 14.64 -17.54 -10.03
CA LYS A 4 13.29 -17.70 -10.58
C LYS A 4 12.43 -18.44 -9.56
N VAL A 5 11.29 -17.83 -9.22
CA VAL A 5 10.34 -18.41 -8.29
C VAL A 5 8.94 -18.38 -8.89
N ILE A 6 8.08 -19.28 -8.40
CA ILE A 6 6.66 -19.27 -8.75
C ILE A 6 5.95 -18.52 -7.64
N MET A 7 5.18 -17.50 -8.00
CA MET A 7 4.46 -16.65 -7.05
C MET A 7 3.03 -16.42 -7.51
N LEU A 8 2.11 -16.24 -6.57
CA LEU A 8 0.80 -15.70 -6.85
C LEU A 8 0.93 -14.20 -7.18
N GLY A 9 -0.02 -13.65 -7.95
CA GLY A 9 0.04 -12.25 -8.36
C GLY A 9 0.16 -11.28 -7.18
N ASN A 10 -0.65 -11.47 -6.13
CA ASN A 10 -0.60 -10.62 -4.93
C ASN A 10 0.72 -10.76 -4.18
N GLU A 11 1.30 -11.95 -4.16
CA GLU A 11 2.62 -12.18 -3.58
C GLU A 11 3.70 -11.42 -4.35
N ALA A 12 3.63 -11.47 -5.68
CA ALA A 12 4.57 -10.75 -6.55
C ALA A 12 4.45 -9.23 -6.38
N ILE A 13 3.22 -8.71 -6.21
CA ILE A 13 2.99 -7.29 -5.94
C ILE A 13 3.63 -6.89 -4.60
N ALA A 14 3.43 -7.69 -3.56
CA ALA A 14 4.04 -7.43 -2.24
C ALA A 14 5.57 -7.44 -2.34
N ARG A 15 6.14 -8.40 -3.06
CA ARG A 15 7.59 -8.47 -3.27
C ARG A 15 8.10 -7.24 -4.02
N GLY A 16 7.39 -6.83 -5.08
CA GLY A 16 7.73 -5.64 -5.85
C GLY A 16 7.69 -4.37 -5.01
N ALA A 17 6.69 -4.24 -4.14
CA ALA A 17 6.60 -3.10 -3.22
C ALA A 17 7.80 -3.05 -2.27
N TYR A 18 8.17 -4.19 -1.70
CA TYR A 18 9.35 -4.30 -0.86
C TYR A 18 10.62 -3.88 -1.60
N GLU A 19 10.83 -4.41 -2.80
CA GLU A 19 12.02 -4.09 -3.60
C GLU A 19 12.02 -2.64 -4.08
N ALA A 20 10.85 -2.04 -4.27
CA ALA A 20 10.73 -0.63 -4.64
C ALA A 20 10.97 0.33 -3.47
N GLY A 21 11.17 -0.19 -2.28
CA GLY A 21 11.47 0.64 -1.11
C GLY A 21 10.25 1.19 -0.39
N VAL A 22 9.08 0.57 -0.54
CA VAL A 22 7.90 0.92 0.24
C VAL A 22 8.19 0.69 1.72
N LYS A 23 7.92 1.69 2.55
CA LYS A 23 8.17 1.64 4.01
C LYS A 23 6.88 1.56 4.81
N VAL A 24 5.77 2.09 4.28
CA VAL A 24 4.47 2.08 4.95
C VAL A 24 3.44 1.58 3.98
N SER A 25 2.67 0.60 4.39
CA SER A 25 1.51 0.10 3.67
C SER A 25 0.31 0.10 4.60
N SER A 26 -0.81 0.62 4.13
CA SER A 26 -2.05 0.63 4.87
C SER A 26 -3.16 0.11 3.95
N ALA A 27 -4.07 -0.69 4.49
CA ALA A 27 -5.05 -1.37 3.67
C ALA A 27 -6.37 -1.58 4.39
N TYR A 28 -7.41 -1.79 3.61
CA TYR A 28 -8.68 -2.30 4.11
C TYR A 28 -8.98 -3.61 3.40
N PRO A 29 -9.39 -4.67 4.13
CA PRO A 29 -9.61 -5.98 3.52
C PRO A 29 -10.65 -5.96 2.40
N GLY A 30 -10.36 -6.65 1.32
CA GLY A 30 -11.29 -6.78 0.20
C GLY A 30 -10.66 -7.57 -0.94
N THR A 31 -11.41 -8.54 -1.47
CA THR A 31 -10.99 -9.34 -2.61
C THR A 31 -10.92 -8.47 -3.88
N PRO A 32 -9.85 -8.58 -4.67
CA PRO A 32 -8.77 -9.57 -4.59
C PRO A 32 -7.49 -9.08 -3.90
N SER A 33 -7.48 -7.90 -3.28
CA SER A 33 -6.25 -7.24 -2.82
C SER A 33 -5.79 -7.63 -1.41
N THR A 34 -6.62 -8.31 -0.63
CA THR A 34 -6.32 -8.63 0.78
C THR A 34 -4.96 -9.30 0.95
N GLU A 35 -4.62 -10.25 0.09
CA GLU A 35 -3.40 -11.04 0.20
C GLU A 35 -2.12 -10.23 -0.03
N ILE A 36 -2.21 -9.07 -0.68
CA ILE A 36 -1.04 -8.17 -0.83
C ILE A 36 -0.53 -7.79 0.56
N SER A 37 -1.44 -7.32 1.43
CA SER A 37 -1.09 -6.94 2.80
C SER A 37 -0.63 -8.14 3.63
N GLU A 38 -1.28 -9.28 3.46
CA GLU A 38 -0.89 -10.51 4.16
C GLU A 38 0.54 -10.92 3.78
N TYR A 39 0.91 -10.84 2.51
CA TYR A 39 2.27 -11.17 2.07
C TYR A 39 3.30 -10.13 2.53
N LEU A 40 2.91 -8.86 2.67
CA LEU A 40 3.83 -7.82 3.16
C LEU A 40 4.27 -8.05 4.60
N VAL A 41 3.50 -8.78 5.40
CA VAL A 41 3.85 -9.09 6.79
C VAL A 41 5.19 -9.84 6.89
N GLN A 42 5.57 -10.61 5.87
CA GLN A 42 6.88 -11.29 5.87
C GLN A 42 8.06 -10.32 5.87
N TYR A 43 7.83 -9.06 5.50
CA TYR A 43 8.85 -8.01 5.46
C TYR A 43 8.69 -7.00 6.60
N LYS A 44 8.09 -7.40 7.72
CA LYS A 44 7.73 -6.51 8.84
C LYS A 44 8.92 -5.77 9.47
N ASP A 45 10.13 -6.27 9.27
CA ASP A 45 11.32 -5.59 9.78
C ASP A 45 11.69 -4.36 8.93
N ASP A 46 11.19 -4.28 7.70
CA ASP A 46 11.50 -3.21 6.76
C ASP A 46 10.26 -2.42 6.34
N VAL A 47 9.07 -3.02 6.40
CA VAL A 47 7.81 -2.42 5.95
C VAL A 47 6.82 -2.42 7.10
N TYR A 48 6.29 -1.25 7.44
CA TYR A 48 5.17 -1.14 8.37
C TYR A 48 3.89 -1.40 7.61
N GLU A 49 3.17 -2.44 8.00
CA GLU A 49 1.88 -2.82 7.40
C GLU A 49 0.80 -2.80 8.46
N GLU A 50 -0.33 -2.15 8.19
CA GLU A 50 -1.48 -2.19 9.09
C GLU A 50 -2.80 -2.17 8.35
N TRP A 51 -3.80 -2.80 8.96
CA TRP A 51 -5.19 -2.68 8.54
C TRP A 51 -5.78 -1.39 9.09
N ALA A 52 -6.51 -0.67 8.26
CA ALA A 52 -7.24 0.53 8.63
C ALA A 52 -8.74 0.22 8.78
N PRO A 53 -9.52 1.07 9.45
CA PRO A 53 -10.96 0.86 9.61
C PRO A 53 -11.77 1.01 8.32
N ASN A 54 -11.23 1.68 7.32
CA ASN A 54 -11.80 1.80 5.98
C ASN A 54 -10.76 2.31 4.99
N GLU A 55 -11.11 2.36 3.72
CA GLU A 55 -10.20 2.74 2.64
C GLU A 55 -9.79 4.21 2.70
N LYS A 56 -10.67 5.08 3.19
CA LYS A 56 -10.33 6.50 3.36
C LYS A 56 -9.17 6.66 4.34
N VAL A 57 -9.28 6.04 5.51
CA VAL A 57 -8.22 6.09 6.53
C VAL A 57 -6.95 5.42 6.02
N ALA A 58 -7.07 4.28 5.33
CA ALA A 58 -5.90 3.61 4.76
C ALA A 58 -5.14 4.55 3.81
N THR A 59 -5.85 5.24 2.94
CA THR A 59 -5.24 6.18 1.99
C THR A 59 -4.65 7.38 2.72
N GLU A 60 -5.34 7.91 3.74
CA GLU A 60 -4.83 9.04 4.53
C GLU A 60 -3.53 8.69 5.26
N VAL A 61 -3.42 7.48 5.81
CA VAL A 61 -2.17 7.01 6.44
C VAL A 61 -1.05 6.96 5.40
N ALA A 62 -1.31 6.40 4.22
CA ALA A 62 -0.32 6.31 3.16
C ALA A 62 0.10 7.71 2.66
N VAL A 63 -0.84 8.63 2.51
CA VAL A 63 -0.56 10.02 2.13
C VAL A 63 0.32 10.69 3.19
N GLY A 64 -0.01 10.54 4.48
CA GLY A 64 0.78 11.09 5.57
C GLY A 64 2.22 10.57 5.58
N ALA A 65 2.39 9.27 5.37
CA ALA A 65 3.72 8.66 5.27
C ALA A 65 4.51 9.24 4.09
N SER A 66 3.86 9.40 2.94
CA SER A 66 4.51 9.98 1.76
C SER A 66 4.89 11.45 1.99
N LEU A 67 4.02 12.22 2.62
CA LEU A 67 4.34 13.61 2.97
C LEU A 67 5.54 13.69 3.91
N ALA A 68 5.69 12.71 4.79
CA ALA A 68 6.84 12.62 5.70
C ALA A 68 8.14 12.19 4.99
N GLY A 69 8.07 11.79 3.73
CA GLY A 69 9.26 11.53 2.91
C GLY A 69 9.55 10.07 2.61
N VAL A 70 8.69 9.12 3.03
CA VAL A 70 8.88 7.71 2.70
C VAL A 70 7.94 7.28 1.57
N ARG A 71 8.34 6.26 0.83
CA ARG A 71 7.44 5.66 -0.17
C ARG A 71 6.40 4.83 0.55
N SER A 72 5.15 5.03 0.18
CA SER A 72 4.02 4.36 0.82
C SER A 72 3.06 3.78 -0.21
N MET A 73 2.17 2.90 0.26
CA MET A 73 1.11 2.37 -0.58
C MET A 73 -0.17 2.17 0.21
N ALA A 74 -1.28 2.25 -0.48
CA ALA A 74 -2.59 1.87 0.06
C ALA A 74 -3.17 0.76 -0.81
N CYS A 75 -3.73 -0.26 -0.16
CA CYS A 75 -4.33 -1.39 -0.86
C CYS A 75 -5.82 -1.48 -0.53
N MET A 76 -6.63 -1.73 -1.56
CA MET A 76 -8.07 -1.85 -1.42
C MET A 76 -8.66 -2.61 -2.60
N LYS A 77 -9.87 -3.11 -2.44
CA LYS A 77 -10.62 -3.66 -3.57
C LYS A 77 -11.01 -2.52 -4.52
N HIS A 78 -11.42 -2.88 -5.74
CA HIS A 78 -11.71 -1.88 -6.78
C HIS A 78 -12.75 -0.83 -6.35
N VAL A 79 -13.86 -1.24 -5.72
CA VAL A 79 -14.89 -0.30 -5.25
C VAL A 79 -14.48 0.47 -4.00
N GLY A 80 -13.41 0.05 -3.34
CA GLY A 80 -12.84 0.78 -2.20
C GLY A 80 -12.35 2.18 -2.60
N LEU A 81 -12.04 2.38 -3.87
CA LEU A 81 -11.64 3.67 -4.39
C LEU A 81 -12.73 4.74 -4.19
N ASN A 82 -14.00 4.34 -4.21
CA ASN A 82 -15.11 5.27 -3.92
C ASN A 82 -15.02 5.82 -2.50
N VAL A 83 -14.63 4.99 -1.54
CA VAL A 83 -14.44 5.40 -0.14
C VAL A 83 -13.18 6.25 0.00
N ALA A 84 -12.14 5.95 -0.75
CA ALA A 84 -10.86 6.66 -0.74
C ALA A 84 -10.86 7.93 -1.60
N ALA A 85 -11.97 8.29 -2.23
CA ALA A 85 -12.03 9.41 -3.17
C ALA A 85 -11.61 10.74 -2.54
N ASP A 86 -12.02 11.01 -1.30
CA ASP A 86 -11.67 12.25 -0.61
C ASP A 86 -10.15 12.44 -0.50
N PRO A 87 -9.38 11.57 0.16
CA PRO A 87 -7.94 11.75 0.21
C PRO A 87 -7.28 11.67 -1.18
N LEU A 88 -7.81 10.88 -2.09
CA LEU A 88 -7.27 10.78 -3.45
C LEU A 88 -7.37 12.11 -4.19
N TYR A 89 -8.52 12.78 -4.11
CA TYR A 89 -8.68 14.09 -4.73
C TYR A 89 -7.84 15.15 -4.03
N SER A 90 -7.74 15.08 -2.71
CA SER A 90 -6.91 16.02 -1.94
C SER A 90 -5.43 15.89 -2.33
N VAL A 91 -4.93 14.66 -2.47
CA VAL A 91 -3.52 14.43 -2.82
C VAL A 91 -3.22 14.88 -4.26
N SER A 92 -4.22 14.91 -5.15
CA SER A 92 -4.04 15.41 -6.51
C SER A 92 -3.72 16.91 -6.54
N TYR A 93 -4.17 17.64 -5.51
CA TYR A 93 -3.81 19.05 -5.33
C TYR A 93 -2.48 19.25 -4.63
N MET A 94 -2.27 18.49 -3.55
CA MET A 94 -1.11 18.67 -2.67
C MET A 94 0.16 18.07 -3.26
N GLY A 95 0.02 16.99 -4.03
CA GLY A 95 1.14 16.15 -4.39
C GLY A 95 1.64 15.35 -3.19
N VAL A 96 2.72 14.63 -3.40
CA VAL A 96 3.38 13.81 -2.39
C VAL A 96 4.88 14.07 -2.41
N ASN A 97 5.55 13.66 -1.35
CA ASN A 97 7.00 13.85 -1.25
C ASN A 97 7.77 12.55 -1.48
N GLY A 98 7.39 11.48 -0.79
CA GLY A 98 8.11 10.21 -0.85
C GLY A 98 7.61 9.22 -1.91
N GLY A 99 6.51 9.53 -2.54
CA GLY A 99 5.86 8.64 -3.49
C GLY A 99 4.69 7.88 -2.85
N LEU A 100 3.65 7.64 -3.66
CA LEU A 100 2.42 6.98 -3.21
C LEU A 100 1.92 6.06 -4.32
#